data_7d2a2fdd166fbad8323d64c62e54e7d4
#
_entry.id   7d2a2fdd166fbad8323d64c62e54e7d4
#
_cell.length_a   1.000
_cell.length_b   1.000
_cell.length_c   1.000
_cell.angle_alpha   90.00
_cell.angle_beta   90.00
_cell.angle_gamma   90.00
#
_symmetry.space_group_name_H-M   'P 1'
#
loop_
_entity.id
_entity.type
_entity.pdbx_description
1 polymer ?
#
loop_
_entity_poly.entity_id
_entity_poly.type
_entity_poly.pdbx_seq_one_letter_code
_entity_poly.pdbx_strand_id
1 'polypeptide(L)'
;KTIKDNPTSAGIDIISPIYVFGQKIEGKNMVALITNMKDKDQFEENLTTIYKWLYKKEISFETTNGFTTITGFNKPFMAWNKSQFLIIASEFGVGEKSIKDYFTKIINDKHSLAKENNSFADFVKNSQDINVWYTGNFLKNFSKKEENSKKNLDFTKSSWVNLISFTSDGINFT
;
A
#
# COMPACT_ATOMS: atom_id res chain seq x y z
N LYS A 1 18.81 -15.92 14.32
CA LYS A 1 18.28 -16.14 12.95
C LYS A 1 18.07 -14.79 12.32
N THR A 2 18.59 -14.58 11.14
CA THR A 2 18.42 -13.30 10.41
C THR A 2 17.10 -13.32 9.63
N ILE A 3 16.57 -12.14 9.27
CA ILE A 3 15.40 -12.01 8.37
C ILE A 3 15.62 -12.79 7.07
N LYS A 4 16.88 -12.88 6.60
CA LYS A 4 17.26 -13.65 5.41
C LYS A 4 16.96 -15.16 5.58
N ASP A 5 17.17 -15.70 6.76
CA ASP A 5 16.97 -17.14 7.04
C ASP A 5 15.52 -17.45 7.40
N ASN A 6 14.78 -16.45 7.86
CA ASN A 6 13.37 -16.57 8.19
C ASN A 6 12.64 -15.23 7.93
N PRO A 7 12.13 -15.01 6.71
CA PRO A 7 11.42 -13.77 6.36
C PRO A 7 10.22 -13.47 7.27
N THR A 8 9.59 -14.49 7.86
CA THR A 8 8.47 -14.30 8.78
C THR A 8 8.87 -13.67 10.11
N SER A 9 10.19 -13.60 10.42
CA SER A 9 10.73 -12.89 11.59
C SER A 9 10.82 -11.37 11.38
N ALA A 10 10.43 -10.86 10.22
CA ALA A 10 10.40 -9.42 9.96
C ALA A 10 9.38 -8.67 10.82
N GLY A 11 8.42 -9.35 11.42
CA GLY A 11 7.30 -8.75 12.16
C GLY A 11 6.14 -8.34 11.28
N ILE A 12 6.29 -8.39 9.96
CA ILE A 12 5.25 -8.14 8.96
C ILE A 12 4.70 -9.49 8.48
N ASP A 13 3.40 -9.57 8.25
CA ASP A 13 2.78 -10.76 7.68
C ASP A 13 2.94 -10.78 6.16
N ILE A 14 4.02 -11.40 5.70
CA ILE A 14 4.35 -11.51 4.27
C ILE A 14 3.57 -12.62 3.55
N ILE A 15 2.79 -13.43 4.30
CA ILE A 15 1.94 -14.49 3.74
C ILE A 15 0.53 -13.97 3.46
N SER A 16 0.09 -12.98 4.22
CA SER A 16 -1.18 -12.28 3.98
C SER A 16 -1.15 -11.45 2.71
N PRO A 17 -2.31 -11.21 2.10
CA PRO A 17 -2.40 -10.35 0.93
C PRO A 17 -1.75 -8.98 1.15
N ILE A 18 -1.01 -8.53 0.15
CA ILE A 18 -0.47 -7.18 0.08
C ILE A 18 -1.35 -6.39 -0.91
N TYR A 19 -1.92 -5.31 -0.44
CA TYR A 19 -2.73 -4.42 -1.27
C TYR A 19 -1.92 -3.20 -1.68
N VAL A 20 -1.87 -2.93 -2.98
CA VAL A 20 -1.24 -1.73 -3.54
C VAL A 20 -2.32 -0.92 -4.24
N PHE A 21 -2.40 0.34 -3.92
CA PHE A 21 -3.39 1.22 -4.53
C PHE A 21 -2.84 2.62 -4.75
N GLY A 22 -3.35 3.27 -5.81
CA GLY A 22 -2.97 4.62 -6.16
C GLY A 22 -4.14 5.59 -5.97
N GLN A 23 -3.81 6.80 -5.51
CA GLN A 23 -4.77 7.90 -5.45
C GLN A 23 -4.06 9.24 -5.59
N LYS A 24 -4.85 10.30 -5.67
CA LYS A 24 -4.33 11.68 -5.64
C LYS A 24 -4.58 12.32 -4.28
N ILE A 25 -3.54 12.95 -3.74
CA ILE A 25 -3.60 13.84 -2.58
C ILE A 25 -3.11 15.21 -3.04
N GLU A 26 -3.88 16.26 -2.81
CA GLU A 26 -3.54 17.63 -3.24
C GLU A 26 -3.21 17.69 -4.74
N GLY A 27 -3.91 16.92 -5.57
CA GLY A 27 -3.69 16.83 -7.01
C GLY A 27 -2.46 16.04 -7.47
N LYS A 28 -1.66 15.51 -6.52
CA LYS A 28 -0.43 14.75 -6.79
C LYS A 28 -0.65 13.25 -6.64
N ASN A 29 0.04 12.47 -7.46
CA ASN A 29 -0.07 11.03 -7.41
C ASN A 29 0.60 10.47 -6.15
N MET A 30 -0.05 9.50 -5.57
CA MET A 30 0.46 8.74 -4.44
C MET A 30 0.16 7.26 -4.66
N VAL A 31 1.09 6.42 -4.26
CA VAL A 31 0.93 4.98 -4.20
C VAL A 31 1.07 4.55 -2.75
N ALA A 32 0.16 3.73 -2.29
CA ALA A 32 0.21 3.15 -0.96
C ALA A 32 0.22 1.62 -1.05
N LEU A 33 0.95 1.00 -0.15
CA LEU A 33 0.98 -0.42 0.11
C LEU A 33 0.49 -0.66 1.53
N ILE A 34 -0.43 -1.59 1.69
CA ILE A 34 -0.91 -2.03 3.00
C ILE A 34 -0.84 -3.55 3.10
N THR A 35 -0.41 -4.04 4.25
CA THR A 35 -0.45 -5.45 4.62
C THR A 35 -0.67 -5.60 6.12
N ASN A 36 -0.84 -6.84 6.59
CA ASN A 36 -1.03 -7.12 8.00
C ASN A 36 0.30 -7.01 8.77
N MET A 37 0.22 -6.50 9.98
CA MET A 37 1.27 -6.60 10.99
C MET A 37 1.12 -7.94 11.72
N LYS A 38 2.22 -8.67 11.85
CA LYS A 38 2.26 -9.94 12.58
C LYS A 38 2.72 -9.73 14.03
N ASP A 39 3.79 -8.98 14.19
CA ASP A 39 4.41 -8.68 15.48
C ASP A 39 5.05 -7.30 15.42
N LYS A 40 4.39 -6.32 16.04
CA LYS A 40 4.82 -4.92 16.05
C LYS A 40 6.18 -4.75 16.75
N ASP A 41 6.37 -5.41 17.89
CA ASP A 41 7.55 -5.23 18.71
C ASP A 41 8.78 -5.84 18.00
N GLN A 42 8.63 -6.99 17.41
CA GLN A 42 9.65 -7.61 16.57
C GLN A 42 9.99 -6.75 15.34
N PHE A 43 8.97 -6.13 14.71
CA PHE A 43 9.19 -5.22 13.59
C PHE A 43 10.01 -4.00 14.01
N GLU A 44 9.66 -3.35 15.13
CA GLU A 44 10.37 -2.17 15.64
C GLU A 44 11.81 -2.50 16.05
N GLU A 45 12.06 -3.66 16.65
CA GLU A 45 13.40 -4.15 16.99
C GLU A 45 14.25 -4.36 15.73
N ASN A 46 13.70 -5.05 14.74
CA ASN A 46 14.38 -5.28 13.46
C ASN A 46 14.68 -3.96 12.73
N LEU A 47 13.71 -3.05 12.69
CA LEU A 47 13.87 -1.75 12.05
C LEU A 47 14.96 -0.92 12.74
N THR A 48 15.00 -0.93 14.06
CA THR A 48 16.04 -0.28 14.87
C THR A 48 17.42 -0.85 14.55
N THR A 49 17.52 -2.18 14.49
CA THR A 49 18.78 -2.87 14.19
C THR A 49 19.28 -2.53 12.78
N ILE A 50 18.39 -2.61 11.78
CA ILE A 50 18.72 -2.30 10.38
C ILE A 50 19.15 -0.83 10.24
N TYR A 51 18.41 0.09 10.86
CA TYR A 51 18.70 1.51 10.77
C TYR A 51 20.05 1.85 11.41
N LYS A 52 20.34 1.30 12.60
CA LYS A 52 21.63 1.47 13.27
C LYS A 52 22.78 0.90 12.44
N TRP A 53 22.56 -0.24 11.78
CA TRP A 53 23.57 -0.85 10.91
C TRP A 53 23.87 0.01 9.68
N LEU A 54 22.81 0.53 9.00
CA LEU A 54 22.94 1.31 7.76
C LEU A 54 23.47 2.73 8.00
N TYR A 55 22.92 3.41 8.99
CA TYR A 55 23.14 4.85 9.17
C TYR A 55 24.03 5.20 10.37
N LYS A 56 24.40 4.21 11.18
CA LYS A 56 25.17 4.40 12.44
C LYS A 56 24.51 5.39 13.40
N LYS A 57 23.18 5.49 13.36
CA LYS A 57 22.35 6.37 14.18
C LYS A 57 21.24 5.57 14.83
N GLU A 58 20.71 6.10 15.91
CA GLU A 58 19.51 5.56 16.51
C GLU A 58 18.27 6.09 15.82
N ILE A 59 17.23 5.28 15.78
CA ILE A 59 15.91 5.60 15.25
C ILE A 59 14.97 5.87 16.41
N SER A 60 14.03 6.79 16.24
CA SER A 60 12.97 7.04 17.19
C SER A 60 11.61 6.92 16.53
N PHE A 61 10.62 6.56 17.31
CA PHE A 61 9.25 6.36 16.84
C PHE A 61 8.30 7.33 17.52
N GLU A 62 7.30 7.79 16.77
CA GLU A 62 6.21 8.62 17.28
C GLU A 62 4.90 7.90 17.04
N THR A 63 4.07 7.80 18.07
CA THR A 63 2.71 7.24 17.95
C THR A 63 1.68 8.35 18.05
N THR A 64 0.90 8.53 16.99
CA THR A 64 -0.13 9.58 16.89
C THR A 64 -1.36 9.00 16.19
N ASN A 65 -2.55 9.30 16.69
CA ASN A 65 -3.84 8.90 16.09
C ASN A 65 -3.97 7.39 15.79
N GLY A 66 -3.37 6.52 16.61
CA GLY A 66 -3.51 5.07 16.49
C GLY A 66 -2.51 4.40 15.57
N PHE A 67 -1.51 5.13 15.07
CA PHE A 67 -0.40 4.57 14.29
C PHE A 67 0.95 5.11 14.75
N THR A 68 1.99 4.34 14.50
CA THR A 68 3.39 4.67 14.78
C THR A 68 4.10 5.02 13.47
N THR A 69 4.96 6.01 13.49
CA THR A 69 5.85 6.40 12.38
C THR A 69 7.28 6.55 12.87
N ILE A 70 8.23 6.60 11.93
CA ILE A 70 9.62 6.94 12.23
C ILE A 70 9.73 8.46 12.34
N THR A 71 10.40 8.95 13.39
CA THR A 71 10.74 10.37 13.53
C THR A 71 12.07 10.73 12.86
N GLY A 72 12.27 12.01 12.59
CA GLY A 72 13.52 12.52 12.01
C GLY A 72 13.61 12.45 10.49
N PHE A 73 12.57 11.99 9.81
CA PHE A 73 12.39 12.15 8.37
C PHE A 73 11.50 13.37 8.08
N ASN A 74 11.86 14.14 7.06
CA ASN A 74 11.06 15.30 6.64
C ASN A 74 9.63 14.93 6.24
N LYS A 75 9.41 13.64 5.89
CA LYS A 75 8.09 13.08 5.57
C LYS A 75 8.03 11.63 6.03
N PRO A 76 6.99 11.24 6.76
CA PRO A 76 6.77 9.84 7.06
C PRO A 76 6.42 9.10 5.76
N PHE A 77 7.09 8.00 5.49
CA PHE A 77 6.84 7.15 4.34
C PHE A 77 6.28 5.78 4.72
N MET A 78 6.30 5.47 6.01
CA MET A 78 5.68 4.27 6.55
C MET A 78 4.96 4.56 7.87
N ALA A 79 3.91 3.81 8.13
CA ALA A 79 3.16 3.83 9.37
C ALA A 79 2.70 2.42 9.73
N TRP A 80 2.56 2.14 11.00
CA TRP A 80 2.08 0.85 11.47
C TRP A 80 1.34 0.94 12.80
N ASN A 81 0.55 -0.09 13.09
CA ASN A 81 -0.03 -0.34 14.40
C ASN A 81 0.09 -1.85 14.72
N LYS A 82 -0.69 -2.36 15.67
CA LYS A 82 -0.67 -3.78 16.04
C LYS A 82 -1.21 -4.72 14.95
N SER A 83 -1.98 -4.23 14.00
CA SER A 83 -2.68 -5.05 12.99
C SER A 83 -2.28 -4.76 11.55
N GLN A 84 -1.74 -3.56 11.27
CA GLN A 84 -1.51 -3.09 9.92
C GLN A 84 -0.14 -2.44 9.75
N PHE A 85 0.43 -2.61 8.57
CA PHE A 85 1.64 -1.96 8.12
C PHE A 85 1.36 -1.26 6.78
N LEU A 86 1.73 0.01 6.66
CA LEU A 86 1.55 0.84 5.48
C LEU A 86 2.86 1.44 5.02
N ILE A 87 3.05 1.46 3.70
CA ILE A 87 4.10 2.27 3.04
C ILE A 87 3.43 3.22 2.07
N ILE A 88 3.92 4.44 1.99
CA ILE A 88 3.47 5.45 1.03
C ILE A 88 4.66 5.96 0.22
N ALA A 89 4.49 5.97 -1.10
CA ALA A 89 5.32 6.73 -2.02
C ALA A 89 4.48 7.85 -2.64
N SER A 90 4.96 9.08 -2.56
CA SER A 90 4.26 10.26 -3.09
C SER A 90 5.15 11.07 -4.02
N GLU A 91 4.54 11.75 -4.98
CA GLU A 91 5.23 12.77 -5.76
C GLU A 91 5.80 13.88 -4.86
N PHE A 92 6.82 14.57 -5.38
CA PHE A 92 7.41 15.71 -4.68
C PHE A 92 6.36 16.78 -4.39
N GLY A 93 6.41 17.33 -3.17
CA GLY A 93 5.57 18.45 -2.74
C GLY A 93 4.25 18.08 -2.05
N VAL A 94 3.99 16.79 -1.77
CA VAL A 94 2.94 16.41 -0.79
C VAL A 94 3.47 16.74 0.61
N GLY A 95 2.69 17.47 1.40
CA GLY A 95 3.06 17.88 2.75
C GLY A 95 3.08 16.73 3.76
N GLU A 96 3.89 16.85 4.81
CA GLU A 96 3.93 15.88 5.91
C GLU A 96 2.55 15.69 6.56
N LYS A 97 1.85 16.81 6.82
CA LYS A 97 0.51 16.78 7.40
C LYS A 97 -0.45 15.95 6.56
N SER A 98 -0.48 16.16 5.26
CA SER A 98 -1.38 15.44 4.33
C SER A 98 -1.10 13.94 4.32
N ILE A 99 0.17 13.52 4.46
CA ILE A 99 0.54 12.12 4.58
C ILE A 99 0.07 11.56 5.93
N LYS A 100 0.26 12.27 7.04
CA LYS A 100 -0.23 11.85 8.38
C LYS A 100 -1.75 11.77 8.44
N ASP A 101 -2.45 12.74 7.87
CA ASP A 101 -3.92 12.73 7.76
C ASP A 101 -4.40 11.52 6.94
N TYR A 102 -3.68 11.18 5.90
CA TYR A 102 -3.97 10.01 5.08
C TYR A 102 -3.75 8.69 5.82
N PHE A 103 -2.65 8.53 6.55
CA PHE A 103 -2.46 7.38 7.42
C PHE A 103 -3.59 7.24 8.43
N THR A 104 -3.97 8.35 9.08
CA THR A 104 -5.09 8.39 10.02
C THR A 104 -6.39 7.91 9.37
N LYS A 105 -6.67 8.38 8.14
CA LYS A 105 -7.85 7.98 7.39
C LYS A 105 -7.86 6.49 7.10
N ILE A 106 -6.79 5.93 6.53
CA ILE A 106 -6.73 4.50 6.19
C ILE A 106 -6.87 3.62 7.43
N ILE A 107 -6.14 3.94 8.50
CA ILE A 107 -6.10 3.09 9.70
C ILE A 107 -7.43 3.13 10.46
N ASN A 108 -8.11 4.28 10.46
CA ASN A 108 -9.37 4.46 11.17
C ASN A 108 -10.60 4.26 10.28
N ASP A 109 -10.41 4.03 8.98
CA ASP A 109 -11.53 3.82 8.06
C ASP A 109 -12.21 2.48 8.36
N LYS A 110 -13.46 2.58 8.81
CA LYS A 110 -14.35 1.42 9.06
C LYS A 110 -15.12 1.00 7.81
N HIS A 111 -15.01 1.77 6.74
CA HIS A 111 -15.66 1.46 5.48
C HIS A 111 -14.85 0.38 4.74
N SER A 112 -15.54 -0.64 4.30
CA SER A 112 -14.94 -1.70 3.49
C SER A 112 -15.28 -1.45 2.03
N LEU A 113 -14.27 -1.25 1.20
CA LEU A 113 -14.47 -1.13 -0.23
C LEU A 113 -15.24 -2.32 -0.82
N ALA A 114 -15.05 -3.52 -0.25
CA ALA A 114 -15.79 -4.71 -0.65
C ALA A 114 -17.29 -4.64 -0.32
N LYS A 115 -17.71 -3.83 0.66
CA LYS A 115 -19.14 -3.61 0.98
C LYS A 115 -19.78 -2.56 0.07
N GLU A 116 -18.99 -1.65 -0.45
CA GLU A 116 -19.45 -0.51 -1.25
C GLU A 116 -19.34 -0.78 -2.76
N ASN A 117 -18.49 -1.72 -3.16
CA ASN A 117 -18.21 -2.02 -4.55
C ASN A 117 -18.24 -3.53 -4.81
N ASN A 118 -19.30 -4.01 -5.48
CA ASN A 118 -19.49 -5.43 -5.77
C ASN A 118 -18.36 -6.02 -6.61
N SER A 119 -17.81 -5.27 -7.58
CA SER A 119 -16.73 -5.78 -8.41
C SER A 119 -15.42 -5.94 -7.61
N PHE A 120 -15.20 -5.11 -6.59
CA PHE A 120 -14.09 -5.30 -5.68
C PHE A 120 -14.35 -6.46 -4.71
N ALA A 121 -15.60 -6.67 -4.28
CA ALA A 121 -15.96 -7.82 -3.45
C ALA A 121 -15.70 -9.14 -4.18
N ASP A 122 -16.07 -9.22 -5.45
CA ASP A 122 -15.84 -10.40 -6.29
C ASP A 122 -14.34 -10.61 -6.59
N PHE A 123 -13.59 -9.53 -6.81
CA PHE A 123 -12.15 -9.57 -6.94
C PHE A 123 -11.46 -10.18 -5.70
N VAL A 124 -11.85 -9.76 -4.49
CA VAL A 124 -11.28 -10.30 -3.24
C VAL A 124 -11.61 -11.78 -3.05
N LYS A 125 -12.80 -12.23 -3.44
CA LYS A 125 -13.19 -13.65 -3.35
C LYS A 125 -12.39 -14.57 -4.28
N ASN A 126 -11.97 -14.05 -5.42
CA ASN A 126 -11.27 -14.81 -6.46
C ASN A 126 -9.77 -14.52 -6.46
N SER A 127 -9.20 -14.19 -5.30
CA SER A 127 -7.78 -13.83 -5.18
C SER A 127 -6.84 -14.96 -5.60
N GLN A 128 -5.78 -14.60 -6.30
CA GLN A 128 -4.67 -15.44 -6.72
C GLN A 128 -3.37 -14.94 -6.07
N ASP A 129 -2.21 -15.41 -6.51
CA ASP A 129 -0.92 -15.01 -5.94
C ASP A 129 -0.64 -13.51 -6.10
N ILE A 130 -0.99 -12.96 -7.28
CA ILE A 130 -0.95 -11.52 -7.52
C ILE A 130 -2.28 -11.09 -8.10
N ASN A 131 -2.88 -10.10 -7.47
CA ASN A 131 -4.17 -9.56 -7.88
C ASN A 131 -4.03 -8.07 -8.15
N VAL A 132 -4.52 -7.62 -9.30
CA VAL A 132 -4.54 -6.20 -9.66
C VAL A 132 -5.97 -5.79 -9.99
N TRP A 133 -6.49 -4.85 -9.24
CA TRP A 133 -7.79 -4.22 -9.49
C TRP A 133 -7.60 -2.71 -9.64
N TYR A 134 -8.19 -2.15 -10.68
CA TYR A 134 -8.14 -0.71 -10.93
C TYR A 134 -9.43 -0.19 -11.54
N THR A 135 -9.74 1.06 -11.29
CA THR A 135 -10.90 1.75 -11.87
C THR A 135 -10.50 2.48 -13.15
N GLY A 136 -11.48 2.70 -14.02
CA GLY A 136 -11.28 3.51 -15.23
C GLY A 136 -10.80 4.94 -14.93
N ASN A 137 -11.17 5.49 -13.78
CA ASN A 137 -10.64 6.77 -13.31
C ASN A 137 -9.13 6.75 -13.08
N PHE A 138 -8.59 5.64 -12.60
CA PHE A 138 -7.15 5.46 -12.45
C PHE A 138 -6.47 5.50 -13.83
N LEU A 139 -6.95 4.73 -14.80
CA LEU A 139 -6.41 4.69 -16.15
C LEU A 139 -6.48 6.06 -16.85
N LYS A 140 -7.58 6.79 -16.71
CA LYS A 140 -7.73 8.14 -17.28
C LYS A 140 -6.66 9.11 -16.78
N ASN A 141 -6.16 8.93 -15.56
CA ASN A 141 -5.11 9.76 -15.01
C ASN A 141 -3.71 9.46 -15.56
N PHE A 142 -3.51 8.26 -16.12
CA PHE A 142 -2.24 7.84 -16.73
C PHE A 142 -2.23 7.92 -18.24
N SER A 143 -3.39 7.90 -18.91
CA SER A 143 -3.44 8.16 -20.34
C SER A 143 -3.14 9.64 -20.56
N LYS A 144 -2.00 9.95 -21.18
CA LYS A 144 -1.75 11.26 -21.74
C LYS A 144 -2.91 11.56 -22.71
N LYS A 145 -3.50 12.73 -22.60
CA LYS A 145 -4.48 13.24 -23.55
C LYS A 145 -3.94 13.11 -24.98
N GLU A 146 -4.36 12.10 -25.69
CA GLU A 146 -4.46 12.20 -27.13
C GLU A 146 -5.76 12.94 -27.41
N GLU A 147 -5.65 14.24 -27.64
CA GLU A 147 -6.77 15.16 -27.90
C GLU A 147 -7.59 14.86 -29.15
N ASN A 148 -7.29 13.80 -29.90
CA ASN A 148 -7.83 13.53 -31.24
C ASN A 148 -8.66 12.26 -31.40
N SER A 149 -8.97 11.50 -30.37
CA SER A 149 -9.86 10.34 -30.56
C SER A 149 -11.33 10.73 -30.31
N LYS A 150 -12.09 10.82 -31.39
CA LYS A 150 -13.53 11.13 -31.42
C LYS A 150 -14.44 10.03 -30.80
N LYS A 151 -13.90 9.05 -30.11
CA LYS A 151 -14.70 8.08 -29.34
C LYS A 151 -14.45 8.31 -27.87
N ASN A 152 -15.30 9.11 -27.23
CA ASN A 152 -15.38 9.23 -25.78
C ASN A 152 -15.89 7.92 -25.18
N LEU A 153 -15.05 6.91 -25.06
CA LEU A 153 -15.35 5.78 -24.20
C LEU A 153 -15.22 6.26 -22.75
N ASP A 154 -16.34 6.33 -22.07
CA ASP A 154 -16.37 6.69 -20.64
C ASP A 154 -15.93 5.50 -19.79
N PHE A 155 -14.64 5.39 -19.55
CA PHE A 155 -14.07 4.36 -18.70
C PHE A 155 -14.27 4.63 -17.19
N THR A 156 -14.89 5.74 -16.80
CA THR A 156 -14.98 6.14 -15.39
C THR A 156 -15.79 5.18 -14.55
N LYS A 157 -16.71 4.44 -15.15
CA LYS A 157 -17.56 3.45 -14.50
C LYS A 157 -17.04 2.01 -14.63
N SER A 158 -15.94 1.81 -15.34
CA SER A 158 -15.36 0.49 -15.56
C SER A 158 -14.37 0.15 -14.45
N SER A 159 -14.29 -1.11 -14.10
CA SER A 159 -13.20 -1.69 -13.32
C SER A 159 -12.57 -2.84 -14.10
N TRP A 160 -11.28 -3.04 -13.87
CA TRP A 160 -10.47 -4.03 -14.57
C TRP A 160 -9.78 -4.89 -13.54
N VAL A 161 -9.69 -6.18 -13.82
CA VAL A 161 -9.06 -7.16 -12.96
C VAL A 161 -8.02 -7.91 -13.78
N ASN A 162 -6.83 -8.06 -13.22
CA ASN A 162 -5.83 -8.99 -13.72
C ASN A 162 -5.46 -9.91 -12.56
N LEU A 163 -5.53 -11.19 -12.78
CA LEU A 163 -5.16 -12.22 -11.82
C LEU A 163 -3.94 -12.95 -12.36
N ILE A 164 -2.93 -13.09 -11.51
CA ILE A 164 -1.69 -13.79 -11.86
C ILE A 164 -1.50 -14.90 -10.83
N SER A 165 -1.40 -16.13 -11.29
CA SER A 165 -1.07 -17.28 -10.44
C SER A 165 0.25 -17.91 -10.86
N PHE A 166 1.01 -18.34 -9.87
CA PHE A 166 2.24 -19.08 -10.04
C PHE A 166 1.94 -20.57 -9.84
N THR A 167 2.26 -21.36 -10.84
CA THR A 167 2.10 -22.83 -10.77
C THR A 167 3.46 -23.49 -11.00
N SER A 168 3.56 -24.79 -10.74
CA SER A 168 4.77 -25.57 -11.07
C SER A 168 5.13 -25.50 -12.55
N ASP A 169 4.16 -25.24 -13.40
CA ASP A 169 4.29 -25.25 -14.87
C ASP A 169 4.48 -23.86 -15.47
N GLY A 170 4.48 -22.79 -14.64
CA GLY A 170 4.71 -21.44 -15.10
C GLY A 170 3.81 -20.37 -14.47
N ILE A 171 3.67 -19.26 -15.19
CA ILE A 171 2.84 -18.11 -14.79
C ILE A 171 1.58 -18.07 -15.65
N ASN A 172 0.43 -18.07 -15.03
CA ASN A 172 -0.87 -17.93 -15.70
C ASN A 172 -1.42 -16.51 -15.49
N PHE A 173 -1.94 -15.92 -16.57
CA PHE A 173 -2.64 -14.63 -16.59
C PHE A 173 -4.11 -14.86 -16.94
N THR A 174 -5.01 -14.26 -16.17
CA THR A 174 -6.46 -14.31 -16.37
C THR A 174 -7.07 -12.92 -16.30
#